data_eff7489deadd3f371904e5dfb58924bb
#
_entry.id   eff7489deadd3f371904e5dfb58924bb
#
_cell.length_a   1.000
_cell.length_b   1.000
_cell.length_c   1.000
_cell.angle_alpha   90.00
_cell.angle_beta   90.00
_cell.angle_gamma   90.00
#
_symmetry.space_group_name_H-M   'P 1'
#
loop_
_entity.id
_entity.type
_entity.pdbx_description
1 polymer ?
#
loop_
_entity_poly.entity_id
_entity_poly.type
_entity_poly.pdbx_seq_one_letter_code
_entity_poly.pdbx_strand_id
1 'polypeptide(L)'
;MDYDQVRKLTITALFSDDELMERLVLKGGNALSLVYKITPRGSFDLDFSMEGDLAEIPDAEERIFRVLRDRFDSAGFALFDEKFEAKPQKLGEHQPESWGGYQISFKLIEKSRLDALGGRLEDVRRQALVIGSEQRRTFTVDLSKHEYTEPKVSAELDHYQIYVYTPAMIAIEKLRAICQQMPDYPVRRHPGAPRARDFYDIHLLVTKAGVDLATDPDLVRNVFAAKDVPLNLLPRIEEFREFHRPDWPAVITSVTQPVESFDFYFDFVLAEVSRLKNLWEE
;
A
#
# COMPACT_ATOMS: atom_id res chain seq x y z
N MET A 1 -1.43 18.02 -14.52
CA MET A 1 -1.89 17.17 -13.38
C MET A 1 -0.64 16.70 -12.65
N ASP A 2 -0.58 16.91 -11.36
CA ASP A 2 0.49 16.41 -10.52
C ASP A 2 0.19 15.00 -9.98
N TYR A 3 1.16 14.39 -9.30
CA TYR A 3 1.04 13.03 -8.78
C TYR A 3 -0.05 12.90 -7.71
N ASP A 4 -0.20 13.89 -6.85
CA ASP A 4 -1.21 13.89 -5.79
C ASP A 4 -2.62 13.93 -6.35
N GLN A 5 -2.82 14.69 -7.44
CA GLN A 5 -4.10 14.71 -8.15
C GLN A 5 -4.42 13.36 -8.79
N VAL A 6 -3.42 12.68 -9.40
CA VAL A 6 -3.64 11.32 -9.95
C VAL A 6 -4.06 10.35 -8.86
N ARG A 7 -3.37 10.35 -7.70
CA ARG A 7 -3.74 9.48 -6.56
C ARG A 7 -5.17 9.73 -6.08
N LYS A 8 -5.52 10.99 -5.84
CA LYS A 8 -6.86 11.38 -5.37
C LYS A 8 -7.96 10.99 -6.35
N LEU A 9 -7.74 11.28 -7.65
CA LEU A 9 -8.70 10.87 -8.69
C LEU A 9 -8.85 9.36 -8.77
N THR A 10 -7.76 8.61 -8.64
CA THR A 10 -7.82 7.14 -8.63
C THR A 10 -8.59 6.62 -7.42
N ILE A 11 -8.29 7.11 -6.21
CA ILE A 11 -9.00 6.71 -5.00
C ILE A 11 -10.50 7.04 -5.13
N THR A 12 -10.83 8.28 -5.46
CA THR A 12 -12.24 8.71 -5.56
C THR A 12 -12.99 8.01 -6.69
N ALA A 13 -12.32 7.62 -7.79
CA ALA A 13 -12.92 6.79 -8.83
C ALA A 13 -13.32 5.41 -8.29
N LEU A 14 -12.42 4.73 -7.61
CA LEU A 14 -12.69 3.40 -7.07
C LEU A 14 -13.81 3.42 -6.01
N PHE A 15 -13.86 4.45 -5.18
CA PHE A 15 -14.91 4.61 -4.17
C PHE A 15 -16.21 5.26 -4.70
N SER A 16 -16.29 5.60 -5.98
CA SER A 16 -17.54 6.07 -6.61
C SER A 16 -18.46 4.93 -7.06
N ASP A 17 -18.00 3.70 -7.04
CA ASP A 17 -18.76 2.51 -7.34
C ASP A 17 -19.07 1.76 -6.04
N ASP A 18 -20.35 1.49 -5.78
CA ASP A 18 -20.82 0.93 -4.51
C ASP A 18 -20.20 -0.43 -4.20
N GLU A 19 -20.05 -1.30 -5.21
CA GLU A 19 -19.50 -2.64 -5.03
C GLU A 19 -17.99 -2.61 -4.73
N LEU A 20 -17.25 -1.72 -5.38
CA LEU A 20 -15.82 -1.50 -5.07
C LEU A 20 -15.66 -0.84 -3.70
N MET A 21 -16.53 0.11 -3.35
CA MET A 21 -16.52 0.78 -2.04
C MET A 21 -16.70 -0.21 -0.90
N GLU A 22 -17.62 -1.17 -1.02
CA GLU A 22 -17.83 -2.19 0.02
C GLU A 22 -16.62 -3.09 0.26
N ARG A 23 -15.84 -3.35 -0.79
CA ARG A 23 -14.72 -4.30 -0.78
C ARG A 23 -13.37 -3.68 -0.45
N LEU A 24 -13.12 -2.45 -0.93
CA LEU A 24 -11.81 -1.83 -0.88
C LEU A 24 -11.59 -1.04 0.41
N VAL A 25 -10.41 -1.14 0.97
CA VAL A 25 -9.97 -0.34 2.12
C VAL A 25 -8.61 0.24 1.80
N LEU A 26 -8.49 1.57 1.77
CA LEU A 26 -7.23 2.26 1.53
C LEU A 26 -6.26 2.02 2.68
N LYS A 27 -5.00 1.70 2.37
CA LYS A 27 -3.96 1.45 3.37
C LYS A 27 -2.63 2.13 3.04
N GLY A 28 -1.61 1.79 3.79
CA GLY A 28 -0.21 2.15 3.50
C GLY A 28 0.10 3.64 3.60
N GLY A 29 1.16 4.05 2.90
CA GLY A 29 1.66 5.43 2.94
C GLY A 29 0.68 6.47 2.42
N ASN A 30 -0.23 6.09 1.51
CA ASN A 30 -1.25 6.99 0.98
C ASN A 30 -2.34 7.31 2.00
N ALA A 31 -2.74 6.34 2.83
CA ALA A 31 -3.61 6.61 3.97
C ALA A 31 -2.96 7.60 4.95
N LEU A 32 -1.64 7.41 5.25
CA LEU A 32 -0.91 8.27 6.16
C LEU A 32 -0.74 9.71 5.63
N SER A 33 -0.55 9.89 4.33
CA SER A 33 -0.31 11.21 3.74
C SER A 33 -1.59 11.95 3.35
N LEU A 34 -2.55 11.27 2.71
CA LEU A 34 -3.74 11.92 2.15
C LEU A 34 -4.88 12.04 3.17
N VAL A 35 -5.06 11.04 4.03
CA VAL A 35 -6.17 11.01 4.99
C VAL A 35 -5.72 11.53 6.35
N TYR A 36 -4.70 10.91 6.93
CA TYR A 36 -4.25 11.24 8.30
C TYR A 36 -3.29 12.42 8.38
N LYS A 37 -2.64 12.80 7.26
CA LYS A 37 -1.67 13.90 7.19
C LYS A 37 -0.53 13.78 8.22
N ILE A 38 -0.15 12.54 8.56
CA ILE A 38 0.89 12.23 9.55
C ILE A 38 2.29 12.38 8.96
N THR A 39 2.43 12.03 7.68
CA THR A 39 3.69 12.12 6.96
C THR A 39 3.56 13.02 5.74
N PRO A 40 4.54 13.90 5.47
CA PRO A 40 4.58 14.65 4.22
C PRO A 40 5.01 13.78 3.03
N ARG A 41 5.52 12.57 3.31
CA ARG A 41 6.00 11.63 2.32
C ARG A 41 4.83 10.94 1.62
N GLY A 42 4.70 11.14 0.31
CA GLY A 42 3.80 10.34 -0.52
C GLY A 42 4.37 8.95 -0.82
N SER A 43 3.50 7.97 -0.95
CA SER A 43 3.83 6.68 -1.55
C SER A 43 3.54 6.73 -3.05
N PHE A 44 4.41 6.14 -3.87
CA PHE A 44 4.18 6.10 -5.33
C PHE A 44 3.12 5.06 -5.71
N ASP A 45 2.98 3.99 -4.96
CA ASP A 45 2.00 2.96 -5.25
C ASP A 45 0.78 3.16 -4.35
N LEU A 46 -0.43 3.04 -4.91
CA LEU A 46 -1.66 3.00 -4.13
C LEU A 46 -1.89 1.57 -3.68
N ASP A 47 -2.13 1.41 -2.39
CA ASP A 47 -2.35 0.12 -1.76
C ASP A 47 -3.77 0.04 -1.18
N PHE A 48 -4.50 -1.00 -1.56
CA PHE A 48 -5.80 -1.34 -0.98
C PHE A 48 -5.79 -2.76 -0.43
N SER A 49 -6.62 -2.98 0.58
CA SER A 49 -6.92 -4.30 1.13
C SER A 49 -8.35 -4.69 0.82
N MET A 50 -8.56 -6.01 0.69
CA MET A 50 -9.87 -6.65 0.65
C MET A 50 -9.90 -7.78 1.67
N GLU A 51 -11.03 -7.97 2.36
CA GLU A 51 -11.21 -9.07 3.30
C GLU A 51 -11.25 -10.45 2.60
N GLY A 52 -11.91 -10.52 1.45
CA GLY A 52 -11.98 -11.72 0.62
C GLY A 52 -11.21 -11.56 -0.69
N ASP A 53 -11.78 -12.17 -1.73
CA ASP A 53 -11.30 -12.08 -3.11
C ASP A 53 -12.37 -11.47 -4.02
N LEU A 54 -12.02 -11.13 -5.25
CA LEU A 54 -12.98 -10.73 -6.28
C LEU A 54 -13.74 -11.97 -6.76
N ALA A 55 -15.07 -11.89 -6.74
CA ALA A 55 -15.91 -13.03 -7.10
C ALA A 55 -15.80 -13.39 -8.59
N GLU A 56 -15.92 -12.36 -9.45
CA GLU A 56 -15.84 -12.48 -10.91
C GLU A 56 -14.79 -11.50 -11.41
N ILE A 57 -13.59 -11.99 -11.72
CA ILE A 57 -12.45 -11.17 -12.10
C ILE A 57 -12.73 -10.31 -13.34
N PRO A 58 -13.31 -10.84 -14.45
CA PRO A 58 -13.60 -10.02 -15.64
C PRO A 58 -14.55 -8.86 -15.36
N ASP A 59 -15.58 -9.07 -14.53
CA ASP A 59 -16.54 -8.04 -14.17
C ASP A 59 -15.90 -6.97 -13.27
N ALA A 60 -15.06 -7.40 -12.34
CA ALA A 60 -14.33 -6.48 -11.48
C ALA A 60 -13.32 -5.63 -12.28
N GLU A 61 -12.60 -6.22 -13.22
CA GLU A 61 -11.67 -5.53 -14.11
C GLU A 61 -12.40 -4.46 -14.95
N GLU A 62 -13.50 -4.83 -15.61
CA GLU A 62 -14.28 -3.88 -16.42
C GLU A 62 -14.85 -2.76 -15.56
N ARG A 63 -15.38 -3.06 -14.38
CA ARG A 63 -15.91 -2.08 -13.43
C ARG A 63 -14.82 -1.09 -12.99
N ILE A 64 -13.65 -1.59 -12.63
CA ILE A 64 -12.51 -0.77 -12.20
C ILE A 64 -12.09 0.19 -13.32
N PHE A 65 -11.87 -0.32 -14.52
CA PHE A 65 -11.44 0.55 -15.62
C PHE A 65 -12.53 1.51 -16.10
N ARG A 66 -13.79 1.13 -16.03
CA ARG A 66 -14.91 2.03 -16.32
C ARG A 66 -14.88 3.26 -15.42
N VAL A 67 -14.85 3.09 -14.09
CA VAL A 67 -14.84 4.23 -13.16
C VAL A 67 -13.57 5.08 -13.27
N LEU A 68 -12.43 4.44 -13.54
CA LEU A 68 -11.17 5.16 -13.78
C LEU A 68 -11.25 6.00 -15.07
N ARG A 69 -11.71 5.41 -16.19
CA ARG A 69 -11.88 6.13 -17.45
C ARG A 69 -12.81 7.33 -17.28
N ASP A 70 -13.97 7.13 -16.68
CA ASP A 70 -14.97 8.19 -16.48
C ASP A 70 -14.41 9.34 -15.62
N ARG A 71 -13.67 9.00 -14.57
CA ARG A 71 -13.10 9.99 -13.66
C ARG A 71 -11.98 10.80 -14.31
N PHE A 72 -11.06 10.15 -14.99
CA PHE A 72 -9.98 10.83 -15.70
C PHE A 72 -10.47 11.57 -16.94
N ASP A 73 -11.46 11.03 -17.63
CA ASP A 73 -12.13 11.69 -18.76
C ASP A 73 -12.72 13.04 -18.33
N SER A 74 -13.42 13.07 -17.22
CA SER A 74 -13.97 14.30 -16.62
C SER A 74 -12.90 15.31 -16.21
N ALA A 75 -11.67 14.83 -15.92
CA ALA A 75 -10.53 15.68 -15.61
C ALA A 75 -9.71 16.10 -16.85
N GLY A 76 -10.16 15.76 -18.07
CA GLY A 76 -9.50 16.12 -19.32
C GLY A 76 -8.37 15.19 -19.76
N PHE A 77 -8.31 13.97 -19.21
CA PHE A 77 -7.29 12.97 -19.51
C PHE A 77 -7.91 11.70 -20.08
N ALA A 78 -7.23 11.08 -21.02
CA ALA A 78 -7.52 9.74 -21.50
C ALA A 78 -6.64 8.72 -20.79
N LEU A 79 -7.25 7.63 -20.35
CA LEU A 79 -6.60 6.49 -19.73
C LEU A 79 -6.33 5.42 -20.80
N PHE A 80 -5.15 4.81 -20.82
CA PHE A 80 -4.77 3.81 -21.81
C PHE A 80 -3.65 2.89 -21.27
N ASP A 81 -3.27 1.88 -22.07
CA ASP A 81 -2.33 0.80 -21.67
C ASP A 81 -2.76 0.15 -20.34
N GLU A 82 -4.06 -0.14 -20.24
CA GLU A 82 -4.71 -0.74 -19.07
C GLU A 82 -4.27 -2.19 -18.90
N LYS A 83 -3.99 -2.57 -17.65
CA LYS A 83 -3.68 -3.95 -17.27
C LYS A 83 -4.23 -4.27 -15.90
N PHE A 84 -4.81 -5.44 -15.80
CA PHE A 84 -5.22 -6.07 -14.55
C PHE A 84 -4.55 -7.45 -14.44
N GLU A 85 -3.66 -7.61 -13.48
CA GLU A 85 -2.83 -8.82 -13.39
C GLU A 85 -2.84 -9.36 -11.96
N ALA A 86 -2.94 -10.70 -11.83
CA ALA A 86 -2.72 -11.34 -10.53
C ALA A 86 -1.26 -11.13 -10.06
N LYS A 87 -1.05 -10.88 -8.79
CA LYS A 87 0.26 -10.66 -8.19
C LYS A 87 0.43 -11.52 -6.94
N PRO A 88 1.27 -12.57 -6.99
CA PRO A 88 2.09 -13.00 -8.13
C PRO A 88 1.24 -13.60 -9.26
N GLN A 89 1.75 -13.57 -10.48
CA GLN A 89 1.07 -14.16 -11.65
C GLN A 89 0.85 -15.68 -11.52
N LYS A 90 1.71 -16.35 -10.77
CA LYS A 90 1.59 -17.78 -10.42
C LYS A 90 1.98 -17.97 -8.97
N LEU A 91 1.11 -18.60 -8.22
CA LEU A 91 1.40 -19.03 -6.86
C LEU A 91 2.50 -20.10 -6.88
N GLY A 92 3.38 -20.04 -5.91
CA GLY A 92 4.35 -21.10 -5.66
C GLY A 92 3.67 -22.30 -4.98
N GLU A 93 4.30 -23.49 -5.04
CA GLU A 93 3.75 -24.75 -4.47
C GLU A 93 3.36 -24.69 -2.99
N HIS A 94 3.97 -23.77 -2.21
CA HIS A 94 3.71 -23.64 -0.77
C HIS A 94 2.98 -22.32 -0.43
N GLN A 95 2.52 -21.59 -1.44
CA GLN A 95 1.74 -20.38 -1.21
C GLN A 95 0.25 -20.73 -1.23
N PRO A 96 -0.50 -20.38 -0.16
CA PRO A 96 -1.93 -20.62 -0.13
C PRO A 96 -2.65 -19.74 -1.17
N GLU A 97 -3.85 -20.12 -1.58
CA GLU A 97 -4.68 -19.35 -2.51
C GLU A 97 -5.02 -17.94 -1.97
N SER A 98 -5.00 -17.78 -0.66
CA SER A 98 -5.15 -16.50 0.05
C SER A 98 -3.96 -15.54 -0.15
N TRP A 99 -2.83 -16.03 -0.69
CA TRP A 99 -1.65 -15.22 -0.91
C TRP A 99 -1.78 -14.29 -2.11
N GLY A 100 -1.22 -13.07 -1.97
CA GLY A 100 -1.15 -12.13 -3.08
C GLY A 100 -2.39 -11.25 -3.23
N GLY A 101 -2.72 -10.96 -4.47
CA GLY A 101 -3.80 -10.05 -4.86
C GLY A 101 -3.75 -9.70 -6.32
N TYR A 102 -4.00 -8.42 -6.65
CA TYR A 102 -4.01 -7.94 -8.03
C TYR A 102 -3.22 -6.64 -8.15
N GLN A 103 -2.67 -6.41 -9.31
CA GLN A 103 -2.09 -5.13 -9.68
C GLN A 103 -2.82 -4.56 -10.88
N ILE A 104 -3.31 -3.34 -10.72
CA ILE A 104 -3.87 -2.52 -11.78
C ILE A 104 -2.77 -1.59 -12.26
N SER A 105 -2.61 -1.43 -13.55
CA SER A 105 -1.72 -0.43 -14.09
C SER A 105 -2.30 0.26 -15.32
N PHE A 106 -1.99 1.53 -15.49
CA PHE A 106 -2.45 2.35 -16.60
C PHE A 106 -1.52 3.53 -16.85
N LYS A 107 -1.72 4.17 -17.98
CA LYS A 107 -1.09 5.45 -18.36
C LYS A 107 -2.14 6.50 -18.63
N LEU A 108 -1.74 7.75 -18.54
CA LEU A 108 -2.58 8.93 -18.78
C LEU A 108 -1.98 9.82 -19.86
N ILE A 109 -2.83 10.43 -20.66
CA ILE A 109 -2.47 11.49 -21.60
C ILE A 109 -3.57 12.57 -21.62
N GLU A 110 -3.18 13.83 -21.78
CA GLU A 110 -4.15 14.90 -21.99
C GLU A 110 -4.94 14.65 -23.28
N LYS A 111 -6.27 14.79 -23.26
CA LYS A 111 -7.15 14.57 -24.42
C LYS A 111 -6.73 15.42 -25.62
N SER A 112 -6.42 16.70 -25.42
CA SER A 112 -5.94 17.59 -26.46
C SER A 112 -4.68 17.09 -27.17
N ARG A 113 -3.79 16.44 -26.43
CA ARG A 113 -2.58 15.82 -27.00
C ARG A 113 -2.89 14.54 -27.75
N LEU A 114 -3.80 13.72 -27.20
CA LEU A 114 -4.25 12.49 -27.85
C LEU A 114 -4.84 12.80 -29.24
N ASP A 115 -5.73 13.82 -29.31
CA ASP A 115 -6.35 14.26 -30.55
C ASP A 115 -5.30 14.74 -31.56
N ALA A 116 -4.33 15.54 -31.12
CA ALA A 116 -3.25 16.05 -31.99
C ALA A 116 -2.33 14.94 -32.56
N LEU A 117 -2.23 13.79 -31.88
CA LEU A 117 -1.42 12.67 -32.29
C LEU A 117 -2.12 11.72 -33.27
N GLY A 118 -3.42 11.94 -33.54
CA GLY A 118 -4.19 11.11 -34.47
C GLY A 118 -4.20 9.61 -34.09
N GLY A 119 -4.13 9.29 -32.79
CA GLY A 119 -4.25 7.93 -32.29
C GLY A 119 -3.05 7.01 -32.51
N ARG A 120 -1.91 7.51 -32.96
CA ARG A 120 -0.68 6.70 -33.12
C ARG A 120 -0.13 6.25 -31.77
N LEU A 121 -0.39 5.01 -31.39
CA LEU A 121 -0.14 4.46 -30.05
C LEU A 121 1.30 4.69 -29.56
N GLU A 122 2.32 4.52 -30.39
CA GLU A 122 3.72 4.73 -29.99
C GLU A 122 4.02 6.20 -29.65
N ASP A 123 3.40 7.15 -30.35
CA ASP A 123 3.56 8.57 -30.05
C ASP A 123 2.77 8.93 -28.77
N VAL A 124 1.58 8.34 -28.59
CA VAL A 124 0.78 8.46 -27.36
C VAL A 124 1.60 7.96 -26.15
N ARG A 125 2.24 6.80 -26.25
CA ARG A 125 3.08 6.22 -25.18
C ARG A 125 4.26 7.13 -24.83
N ARG A 126 4.90 7.75 -25.82
CA ARG A 126 6.02 8.68 -25.60
C ARG A 126 5.58 9.97 -24.91
N GLN A 127 4.34 10.42 -25.16
CA GLN A 127 3.79 11.65 -24.61
C GLN A 127 2.87 11.43 -23.41
N ALA A 128 2.78 10.20 -22.91
CA ALA A 128 2.08 9.90 -21.68
C ALA A 128 2.59 10.76 -20.52
N LEU A 129 1.69 11.13 -19.64
CA LEU A 129 1.98 11.92 -18.44
C LEU A 129 3.12 11.27 -17.63
N VAL A 130 4.12 12.06 -17.30
CA VAL A 130 5.19 11.62 -16.41
C VAL A 130 4.69 11.74 -14.98
N ILE A 131 4.72 10.62 -14.25
CA ILE A 131 4.20 10.48 -12.92
C ILE A 131 5.34 10.13 -11.97
N GLY A 132 5.65 11.04 -11.06
CA GLY A 132 6.68 10.82 -10.04
C GLY A 132 8.13 10.99 -10.51
N SER A 133 9.07 10.44 -9.76
CA SER A 133 10.50 10.46 -10.06
C SER A 133 10.85 9.48 -11.19
N GLU A 134 12.05 9.62 -11.76
CA GLU A 134 12.60 8.69 -12.76
C GLU A 134 11.83 8.61 -14.10
N GLN A 135 11.08 9.67 -14.47
CA GLN A 135 10.32 9.69 -15.73
C GLN A 135 9.29 8.55 -15.86
N ARG A 136 8.82 8.01 -14.74
CA ARG A 136 7.82 6.94 -14.71
C ARG A 136 6.51 7.44 -15.33
N ARG A 137 5.92 6.65 -16.24
CA ARG A 137 4.68 6.98 -16.97
C ARG A 137 3.53 6.02 -16.64
N THR A 138 3.81 4.93 -15.96
CA THR A 138 2.82 3.95 -15.56
C THR A 138 2.46 4.18 -14.11
N PHE A 139 1.18 4.36 -13.85
CA PHE A 139 0.59 4.38 -12.51
C PHE A 139 0.20 2.97 -12.09
N THR A 140 0.41 2.63 -10.82
CA THR A 140 0.11 1.30 -10.28
C THR A 140 -0.76 1.40 -9.04
N VAL A 141 -1.70 0.45 -8.93
CA VAL A 141 -2.56 0.23 -7.77
C VAL A 141 -2.45 -1.24 -7.39
N ASP A 142 -2.09 -1.52 -6.16
CA ASP A 142 -2.01 -2.88 -5.62
C ASP A 142 -3.24 -3.19 -4.75
N LEU A 143 -3.91 -4.28 -5.05
CA LEU A 143 -5.03 -4.80 -4.27
C LEU A 143 -4.59 -6.07 -3.55
N SER A 144 -4.48 -6.04 -2.23
CA SER A 144 -4.18 -7.21 -1.40
C SER A 144 -5.47 -7.90 -1.00
N LYS A 145 -5.60 -9.20 -1.30
CA LYS A 145 -6.77 -10.01 -0.91
C LYS A 145 -6.56 -10.73 0.41
N HIS A 146 -7.65 -11.19 1.03
CA HIS A 146 -7.65 -11.93 2.29
C HIS A 146 -6.86 -11.22 3.40
N GLU A 147 -7.13 -9.93 3.56
CA GLU A 147 -6.57 -9.10 4.63
C GLU A 147 -7.61 -8.94 5.76
N TYR A 148 -7.15 -8.70 6.97
CA TYR A 148 -8.02 -8.33 8.07
C TYR A 148 -8.39 -6.85 7.97
N THR A 149 -9.66 -6.56 7.71
CA THR A 149 -10.14 -5.19 7.45
C THR A 149 -11.22 -4.71 8.40
N GLU A 150 -11.66 -5.54 9.34
CA GLU A 150 -12.83 -5.29 10.18
C GLU A 150 -12.79 -3.95 10.95
N PRO A 151 -11.66 -3.51 11.55
CA PRO A 151 -11.60 -2.22 12.23
C PRO A 151 -11.43 -1.00 11.30
N LYS A 152 -11.71 -1.15 9.99
CA LYS A 152 -11.67 -0.01 9.06
C LYS A 152 -12.60 1.11 9.50
N VAL A 153 -12.23 2.34 9.15
CA VAL A 153 -13.05 3.52 9.44
C VAL A 153 -13.42 4.23 8.14
N SER A 154 -14.55 4.96 8.19
CA SER A 154 -14.94 5.86 7.11
C SER A 154 -14.19 7.19 7.25
N ALA A 155 -13.73 7.72 6.13
CA ALA A 155 -13.12 9.05 6.04
C ALA A 155 -13.63 9.77 4.79
N GLU A 156 -13.46 11.09 4.73
CA GLU A 156 -13.78 11.88 3.55
C GLU A 156 -12.50 12.26 2.80
N LEU A 157 -12.50 12.06 1.48
CA LEU A 157 -11.45 12.52 0.57
C LEU A 157 -12.09 13.17 -0.65
N ASP A 158 -11.84 14.48 -0.87
CA ASP A 158 -12.38 15.25 -2.00
C ASP A 158 -13.90 15.02 -2.20
N HIS A 159 -14.67 15.10 -1.08
CA HIS A 159 -16.13 14.90 -1.00
C HIS A 159 -16.63 13.46 -1.24
N TYR A 160 -15.73 12.47 -1.32
CA TYR A 160 -16.09 11.05 -1.38
C TYR A 160 -15.89 10.39 -0.03
N GLN A 161 -16.84 9.56 0.37
CA GLN A 161 -16.67 8.64 1.49
C GLN A 161 -15.77 7.49 1.05
N ILE A 162 -14.73 7.23 1.81
CA ILE A 162 -13.77 6.14 1.57
C ILE A 162 -13.61 5.31 2.84
N TYR A 163 -13.30 4.03 2.69
CA TYR A 163 -12.85 3.22 3.81
C TYR A 163 -11.32 3.20 3.88
N VAL A 164 -10.80 3.34 5.08
CA VAL A 164 -9.36 3.42 5.31
C VAL A 164 -8.96 2.64 6.56
N TYR A 165 -7.77 2.05 6.55
CA TYR A 165 -7.17 1.45 7.74
C TYR A 165 -6.99 2.50 8.84
N THR A 166 -7.29 2.11 10.10
CA THR A 166 -6.93 2.93 11.25
C THR A 166 -5.40 3.07 11.36
N PRO A 167 -4.90 4.11 12.03
CA PRO A 167 -3.46 4.23 12.28
C PRO A 167 -2.85 3.00 12.97
N ALA A 168 -3.60 2.36 13.89
CA ALA A 168 -3.18 1.12 14.56
C ALA A 168 -3.05 -0.05 13.57
N MET A 169 -4.04 -0.25 12.69
CA MET A 169 -3.97 -1.27 11.64
C MET A 169 -2.75 -1.07 10.75
N ILE A 170 -2.46 0.17 10.34
CA ILE A 170 -1.29 0.45 9.49
C ILE A 170 0.01 0.12 10.22
N ALA A 171 0.13 0.48 11.49
CA ALA A 171 1.32 0.19 12.29
C ALA A 171 1.57 -1.31 12.44
N ILE A 172 0.50 -2.07 12.75
CA ILE A 172 0.58 -3.53 12.93
C ILE A 172 0.86 -4.22 11.58
N GLU A 173 0.24 -3.77 10.49
CA GLU A 173 0.53 -4.30 9.15
C GLU A 173 2.00 -4.09 8.78
N LYS A 174 2.59 -2.95 9.12
CA LYS A 174 4.01 -2.67 8.90
C LYS A 174 4.91 -3.58 9.74
N LEU A 175 4.58 -3.85 10.99
CA LEU A 175 5.28 -4.85 11.80
C LEU A 175 5.21 -6.23 11.15
N ARG A 176 4.03 -6.66 10.74
CA ARG A 176 3.84 -7.91 10.00
C ARG A 176 4.70 -7.93 8.74
N ALA A 177 4.68 -6.84 7.95
CA ALA A 177 5.46 -6.75 6.72
C ALA A 177 6.98 -6.82 6.95
N ILE A 178 7.49 -6.33 8.08
CA ILE A 178 8.88 -6.51 8.51
C ILE A 178 9.15 -8.01 8.77
N CYS A 179 8.30 -8.68 9.54
CA CYS A 179 8.42 -10.11 9.83
C CYS A 179 8.37 -10.98 8.56
N GLN A 180 7.55 -10.60 7.58
CA GLN A 180 7.46 -11.29 6.30
C GLN A 180 8.75 -11.23 5.45
N GLN A 181 9.73 -10.41 5.81
CA GLN A 181 11.04 -10.36 5.14
C GLN A 181 12.00 -11.44 5.65
N MET A 182 11.71 -12.07 6.77
CA MET A 182 12.58 -13.05 7.39
C MET A 182 12.57 -14.39 6.64
N PRO A 183 13.68 -15.12 6.61
CA PRO A 183 13.76 -16.45 5.98
C PRO A 183 12.79 -17.47 6.60
N ASP A 184 12.49 -17.30 7.87
CA ASP A 184 11.62 -18.20 8.64
C ASP A 184 10.12 -17.96 8.40
N TYR A 185 9.76 -16.96 7.60
CA TYR A 185 8.38 -16.80 7.17
C TYR A 185 8.03 -17.91 6.16
N PRO A 186 7.08 -18.82 6.51
CA PRO A 186 6.93 -20.09 5.78
C PRO A 186 6.42 -19.96 4.36
N VAL A 187 5.70 -18.89 4.05
CA VAL A 187 5.08 -18.67 2.73
C VAL A 187 6.06 -18.08 1.72
N ARG A 188 7.22 -17.60 2.17
CA ARG A 188 8.17 -16.89 1.32
C ARG A 188 9.30 -17.79 0.81
N ARG A 189 9.61 -17.71 -0.50
CA ARG A 189 10.69 -18.48 -1.13
C ARG A 189 12.00 -17.72 -1.34
N HIS A 190 11.99 -16.39 -1.30
CA HIS A 190 13.14 -15.55 -1.65
C HIS A 190 13.49 -14.60 -0.51
N PRO A 191 14.77 -14.19 -0.41
CA PRO A 191 15.15 -13.13 0.53
C PRO A 191 14.25 -11.92 0.37
N GLY A 192 13.84 -11.34 1.50
CA GLY A 192 13.00 -10.17 1.52
C GLY A 192 13.67 -8.95 0.91
N ALA A 193 12.90 -7.90 0.78
CA ALA A 193 13.41 -6.56 0.52
C ALA A 193 13.57 -5.79 1.84
N PRO A 194 14.63 -4.98 2.00
CA PRO A 194 14.74 -4.07 3.12
C PRO A 194 13.50 -3.17 3.26
N ARG A 195 13.13 -2.84 4.48
CA ARG A 195 11.92 -2.06 4.80
C ARG A 195 12.19 -0.96 5.83
N ALA A 196 13.28 -0.22 5.68
CA ALA A 196 13.63 0.86 6.59
C ALA A 196 12.52 1.91 6.75
N ARG A 197 11.71 2.10 5.70
CA ARG A 197 10.54 3.00 5.71
C ARG A 197 9.51 2.61 6.76
N ASP A 198 9.30 1.32 6.98
CA ASP A 198 8.26 0.87 7.92
C ASP A 198 8.65 1.19 9.36
N PHE A 199 9.93 1.16 9.72
CA PHE A 199 10.42 1.60 11.03
C PHE A 199 10.15 3.09 11.25
N TYR A 200 10.43 3.92 10.25
CA TYR A 200 10.12 5.35 10.29
C TYR A 200 8.61 5.61 10.42
N ASP A 201 7.79 4.94 9.61
CA ASP A 201 6.35 5.14 9.62
C ASP A 201 5.72 4.67 10.95
N ILE A 202 6.17 3.54 11.53
CA ILE A 202 5.72 3.07 12.85
C ILE A 202 6.04 4.11 13.93
N HIS A 203 7.25 4.67 13.92
CA HIS A 203 7.61 5.74 14.86
C HIS A 203 6.66 6.94 14.74
N LEU A 204 6.33 7.38 13.52
CA LEU A 204 5.38 8.47 13.32
C LEU A 204 3.96 8.13 13.80
N LEU A 205 3.52 6.89 13.58
CA LEU A 205 2.21 6.42 14.02
C LEU A 205 2.09 6.41 15.54
N VAL A 206 3.12 5.95 16.23
CA VAL A 206 3.14 5.95 17.70
C VAL A 206 3.26 7.37 18.25
N THR A 207 4.21 8.17 17.75
CA THR A 207 4.53 9.48 18.34
C THR A 207 3.59 10.61 17.93
N LYS A 208 3.08 10.61 16.69
CA LYS A 208 2.21 11.68 16.18
C LYS A 208 0.73 11.32 16.16
N ALA A 209 0.39 10.05 15.89
CA ALA A 209 -1.00 9.59 15.89
C ALA A 209 -1.43 8.98 17.22
N GLY A 210 -0.52 8.83 18.19
CA GLY A 210 -0.83 8.29 19.52
C GLY A 210 -1.18 6.81 19.51
N VAL A 211 -0.70 6.05 18.51
CA VAL A 211 -0.95 4.61 18.45
C VAL A 211 -0.21 3.92 19.58
N ASP A 212 -0.91 3.13 20.35
CA ASP A 212 -0.35 2.19 21.31
C ASP A 212 -0.58 0.76 20.81
N LEU A 213 0.49 0.11 20.38
CA LEU A 213 0.44 -1.23 19.77
C LEU A 213 -0.02 -2.32 20.75
N ALA A 214 0.13 -2.10 22.06
CA ALA A 214 -0.24 -3.06 23.10
C ALA A 214 -1.72 -2.94 23.52
N THR A 215 -2.45 -1.94 23.06
CA THR A 215 -3.84 -1.70 23.47
C THR A 215 -4.79 -2.78 22.99
N ASP A 216 -4.56 -3.33 21.79
CA ASP A 216 -5.43 -4.34 21.17
C ASP A 216 -4.62 -5.55 20.71
N PRO A 217 -4.37 -6.52 21.61
CA PRO A 217 -3.67 -7.77 21.26
C PRO A 217 -4.36 -8.59 20.18
N ASP A 218 -5.69 -8.55 20.12
CA ASP A 218 -6.46 -9.33 19.14
C ASP A 218 -6.32 -8.74 17.73
N LEU A 219 -6.22 -7.41 17.62
CA LEU A 219 -5.89 -6.77 16.35
C LEU A 219 -4.53 -7.26 15.83
N VAL A 220 -3.51 -7.38 16.70
CA VAL A 220 -2.20 -7.91 16.30
C VAL A 220 -2.33 -9.35 15.83
N ARG A 221 -3.01 -10.23 16.60
CA ARG A 221 -3.25 -11.63 16.24
C ARG A 221 -3.95 -11.75 14.88
N ASN A 222 -5.04 -11.02 14.68
CA ASN A 222 -5.83 -11.10 13.45
C ASN A 222 -5.08 -10.60 12.21
N VAL A 223 -4.35 -9.49 12.32
CA VAL A 223 -3.56 -8.96 11.20
C VAL A 223 -2.42 -9.92 10.82
N PHE A 224 -1.75 -10.54 11.80
CA PHE A 224 -0.70 -11.52 11.53
C PHE A 224 -1.27 -12.83 10.96
N ALA A 225 -2.36 -13.34 11.56
CA ALA A 225 -3.03 -14.56 11.10
C ALA A 225 -3.56 -14.46 9.66
N ALA A 226 -4.05 -13.29 9.24
CA ALA A 226 -4.56 -13.08 7.88
C ALA A 226 -3.53 -13.41 6.76
N LYS A 227 -2.25 -13.47 7.10
CA LYS A 227 -1.15 -13.82 6.16
C LYS A 227 -0.24 -14.92 6.68
N ASP A 228 -0.73 -15.74 7.60
CA ASP A 228 0.02 -16.86 8.19
C ASP A 228 1.41 -16.45 8.71
N VAL A 229 1.52 -15.25 9.31
CA VAL A 229 2.78 -14.76 9.88
C VAL A 229 2.86 -15.14 11.35
N PRO A 230 3.82 -15.99 11.74
CA PRO A 230 3.98 -16.40 13.13
C PRO A 230 4.38 -15.22 14.04
N LEU A 231 3.71 -15.06 15.17
CA LEU A 231 3.99 -14.00 16.14
C LEU A 231 5.38 -14.12 16.78
N ASN A 232 5.94 -15.33 16.84
CA ASN A 232 7.30 -15.56 17.33
C ASN A 232 8.40 -14.99 16.43
N LEU A 233 8.07 -14.42 15.26
CA LEU A 233 9.00 -13.64 14.45
C LEU A 233 9.20 -12.22 15.00
N LEU A 234 8.27 -11.70 15.82
CA LEU A 234 8.38 -10.35 16.39
C LEU A 234 9.67 -10.14 17.18
N PRO A 235 10.02 -10.97 18.17
CA PRO A 235 11.26 -10.80 18.92
C PRO A 235 12.52 -10.95 18.06
N ARG A 236 12.42 -11.60 16.92
CA ARG A 236 13.56 -11.82 16.03
C ARG A 236 13.84 -10.63 15.09
N ILE A 237 13.04 -9.58 15.11
CA ILE A 237 13.30 -8.35 14.32
C ILE A 237 14.71 -7.81 14.63
N GLU A 238 15.19 -7.91 15.87
CA GLU A 238 16.52 -7.44 16.27
C GLU A 238 17.69 -8.05 15.46
N GLU A 239 17.53 -9.30 14.97
CA GLU A 239 18.54 -10.01 14.18
C GLU A 239 18.70 -9.40 12.76
N PHE A 240 17.72 -8.61 12.30
CA PHE A 240 17.62 -8.13 10.91
C PHE A 240 17.98 -6.65 10.74
N ARG A 241 18.65 -6.02 11.72
CA ARG A 241 19.07 -4.62 11.66
C ARG A 241 19.84 -4.29 10.38
N GLU A 242 20.90 -5.04 10.14
CA GLU A 242 21.79 -4.80 8.99
C GLU A 242 21.14 -5.18 7.65
N PHE A 243 20.13 -6.04 7.67
CA PHE A 243 19.33 -6.35 6.49
C PHE A 243 18.46 -5.17 6.05
N HIS A 244 17.89 -4.42 7.00
CA HIS A 244 17.01 -3.29 6.70
C HIS A 244 17.74 -1.97 6.45
N ARG A 245 18.94 -1.78 7.02
CA ARG A 245 19.74 -0.54 6.95
C ARG A 245 19.97 -0.02 5.51
N PRO A 246 20.27 -0.85 4.50
CA PRO A 246 20.55 -0.39 3.13
C PRO A 246 19.43 0.43 2.47
N ASP A 247 18.17 0.30 2.93
CA ASP A 247 17.03 1.08 2.41
C ASP A 247 16.92 2.48 3.06
N TRP A 248 17.70 2.79 4.10
CA TRP A 248 17.61 4.05 4.83
C TRP A 248 17.88 5.30 3.98
N PRO A 249 18.85 5.34 3.05
CA PRO A 249 19.05 6.48 2.15
C PRO A 249 17.80 6.86 1.37
N ALA A 250 16.97 5.89 0.98
CA ALA A 250 15.72 6.16 0.28
C ALA A 250 14.67 6.84 1.18
N VAL A 251 14.72 6.58 2.49
CA VAL A 251 13.89 7.31 3.47
C VAL A 251 14.34 8.76 3.57
N ILE A 252 15.65 9.00 3.76
CA ILE A 252 16.21 10.35 3.87
C ILE A 252 15.83 11.21 2.67
N THR A 253 15.91 10.66 1.46
CA THR A 253 15.58 11.41 0.23
C THR A 253 14.07 11.63 0.04
N SER A 254 13.22 10.87 0.72
CA SER A 254 11.76 10.97 0.59
C SER A 254 11.10 11.93 1.58
N VAL A 255 11.85 12.46 2.54
CA VAL A 255 11.35 13.40 3.55
C VAL A 255 12.05 14.75 3.44
N THR A 256 11.31 15.83 3.72
CA THR A 256 11.83 17.20 3.65
C THR A 256 12.41 17.72 4.97
N GLN A 257 12.13 17.02 6.07
CA GLN A 257 12.60 17.39 7.40
C GLN A 257 13.82 16.53 7.79
N PRO A 258 14.70 17.02 8.65
CA PRO A 258 15.77 16.21 9.21
C PRO A 258 15.21 14.96 9.90
N VAL A 259 15.85 13.84 9.68
CA VAL A 259 15.52 12.55 10.32
C VAL A 259 16.71 12.07 11.13
N GLU A 260 16.45 11.31 12.20
CA GLU A 260 17.45 10.66 13.00
C GLU A 260 18.14 9.52 12.23
N SER A 261 19.09 8.84 12.83
CA SER A 261 19.71 7.65 12.23
C SER A 261 18.70 6.50 12.10
N PHE A 262 19.00 5.55 11.22
CA PHE A 262 18.20 4.31 11.13
C PHE A 262 18.13 3.59 12.48
N ASP A 263 19.23 3.55 13.24
CA ASP A 263 19.29 2.89 14.55
C ASP A 263 18.29 3.47 15.54
N PHE A 264 18.09 4.79 15.54
CA PHE A 264 17.10 5.43 16.40
C PHE A 264 15.68 4.85 16.14
N TYR A 265 15.25 4.75 14.88
CA TYR A 265 13.93 4.22 14.54
C TYR A 265 13.84 2.71 14.76
N PHE A 266 14.92 2.01 14.50
CA PHE A 266 14.99 0.58 14.71
C PHE A 266 14.86 0.23 16.20
N ASP A 267 15.65 0.88 17.08
CA ASP A 267 15.60 0.68 18.52
C ASP A 267 14.25 1.07 19.12
N PHE A 268 13.62 2.14 18.58
CA PHE A 268 12.29 2.54 18.95
C PHE A 268 11.28 1.40 18.68
N VAL A 269 11.31 0.82 17.47
CA VAL A 269 10.40 -0.28 17.11
C VAL A 269 10.67 -1.51 17.98
N LEU A 270 11.92 -1.84 18.30
CA LEU A 270 12.22 -2.94 19.22
C LEU A 270 11.63 -2.70 20.62
N ALA A 271 11.68 -1.46 21.12
CA ALA A 271 11.06 -1.11 22.39
C ALA A 271 9.54 -1.31 22.34
N GLU A 272 8.87 -0.90 21.27
CA GLU A 272 7.44 -1.13 21.09
C GLU A 272 7.10 -2.63 20.95
N VAL A 273 7.90 -3.39 20.20
CA VAL A 273 7.74 -4.85 20.08
C VAL A 273 7.86 -5.53 21.44
N SER A 274 8.80 -5.10 22.29
CA SER A 274 8.98 -5.70 23.64
C SER A 274 7.75 -5.60 24.51
N ARG A 275 6.87 -4.63 24.27
CA ARG A 275 5.58 -4.46 24.97
C ARG A 275 4.52 -5.48 24.55
N LEU A 276 4.75 -6.17 23.42
CA LEU A 276 3.86 -7.21 22.88
C LEU A 276 4.26 -8.62 23.31
N LYS A 277 5.16 -8.74 24.29
CA LYS A 277 5.82 -9.98 24.71
C LYS A 277 4.85 -11.13 25.00
N ASN A 278 3.71 -10.85 25.62
CA ASN A 278 2.69 -11.85 25.94
C ASN A 278 2.10 -12.55 24.69
N LEU A 279 2.28 -12.00 23.47
CA LEU A 279 1.70 -12.57 22.26
C LEU A 279 2.47 -13.80 21.72
N TRP A 280 3.69 -14.01 22.16
CA TRP A 280 4.53 -15.13 21.71
C TRP A 280 5.15 -15.97 22.84
N GLU A 281 4.88 -15.61 24.10
CA GLU A 281 5.30 -16.39 25.27
C GLU A 281 4.21 -17.36 25.79
N GLU A 282 3.02 -17.31 25.19
CA GLU A 282 1.95 -18.28 25.40
C GLU A 282 2.16 -19.53 24.51
#